data_012aa167e6229f9f1c2e82130724a2d3
#
_entry.id   012aa167e6229f9f1c2e82130724a2d3
#
_cell.length_a   1.000
_cell.length_b   1.000
_cell.length_c   1.000
_cell.angle_alpha   90.00
_cell.angle_beta   90.00
_cell.angle_gamma   90.00
#
_symmetry.space_group_name_H-M   'P 1'
#
loop_
_entity.id
_entity.type
_entity.pdbx_description
1 polymer ?
#
loop_
_entity_poly.entity_id
_entity_poly.type
_entity_poly.pdbx_seq_one_letter_code
_entity_poly.pdbx_strand_id
1 'polypeptide(L)'
;MIDGGEAIRKLALNVARYTGLAPLAKPFIGGIGAILMLHRVTATPERPDSVNRHLNIAPGFLDAMIADMKGHGYAFVSMDEAVERIKAGGKGGQFATITADDAYRDNMTEALPVLEKHGAPITIYVAPGLINGTADLWWDVVEDIVNARDTLTLTRPNGPLTIDCSTPAKKLQANARLHAYLTAEIREENLQAVLRDLARANGIDADGPRLRTLMNWDEIRRIAAHPLVTIGAHTINHSNLKRLSEADARREVGDVRAMLRAELDEEPRHFAYPYGYASAVGCREVGFARDAGYISAVTTRHGVLRAEHAGFLHALPRISVNGRYQSLAHIRTMLSGVTTPLANAGKMVVTI
;
A
#
# COMPACT_ATOMS: atom_id res chain seq x y z
N MET A 1 12.04 -14.63 -13.54
CA MET A 1 10.98 -15.68 -13.37
C MET A 1 9.74 -14.99 -12.88
N ILE A 2 8.59 -15.28 -13.48
CA ILE A 2 7.30 -14.81 -12.96
C ILE A 2 7.15 -15.50 -11.59
N ASP A 3 6.89 -14.74 -10.53
CA ASP A 3 6.52 -15.27 -9.22
C ASP A 3 5.36 -16.25 -9.44
N GLY A 4 5.50 -17.51 -9.01
CA GLY A 4 4.46 -18.53 -9.21
C GLY A 4 3.09 -18.08 -8.66
N GLY A 5 3.08 -17.31 -7.59
CA GLY A 5 1.87 -16.69 -7.04
C GLY A 5 1.28 -15.61 -7.97
N GLU A 6 2.10 -14.84 -8.69
CA GLU A 6 1.63 -13.86 -9.68
C GLU A 6 1.00 -14.55 -10.89
N ALA A 7 1.63 -15.62 -11.38
CA ALA A 7 1.10 -16.39 -12.50
C ALA A 7 -0.27 -17.01 -12.17
N ILE A 8 -0.41 -17.60 -10.98
CA ILE A 8 -1.66 -18.17 -10.50
C ILE A 8 -2.75 -17.10 -10.36
N ARG A 9 -2.42 -15.93 -9.79
CA ARG A 9 -3.37 -14.81 -9.68
C ARG A 9 -3.81 -14.28 -11.03
N LYS A 10 -2.89 -14.11 -11.98
CA LYS A 10 -3.20 -13.71 -13.37
C LYS A 10 -4.08 -14.75 -14.06
N LEU A 11 -3.79 -16.05 -13.87
CA LEU A 11 -4.62 -17.12 -14.41
C LEU A 11 -6.04 -17.05 -13.82
N ALA A 12 -6.18 -16.91 -12.50
CA ALA A 12 -7.49 -16.81 -11.83
C ALA A 12 -8.29 -15.59 -12.33
N LEU A 13 -7.64 -14.42 -12.50
CA LEU A 13 -8.26 -13.22 -13.07
C LEU A 13 -8.72 -13.45 -14.52
N ASN A 14 -7.89 -14.12 -15.33
CA ASN A 14 -8.23 -14.43 -16.71
C ASN A 14 -9.37 -15.45 -16.81
N VAL A 15 -9.34 -16.51 -16.00
CA VAL A 15 -10.45 -17.49 -15.93
C VAL A 15 -11.75 -16.78 -15.56
N ALA A 16 -11.79 -15.99 -14.49
CA ALA A 16 -12.96 -15.25 -14.07
C ALA A 16 -13.49 -14.29 -15.16
N ARG A 17 -12.57 -13.70 -15.96
CA ARG A 17 -12.91 -12.84 -17.08
C ARG A 17 -13.50 -13.60 -18.27
N TYR A 18 -12.81 -14.66 -18.73
CA TYR A 18 -13.19 -15.35 -19.99
C TYR A 18 -14.38 -16.30 -19.82
N THR A 19 -14.71 -16.72 -18.61
CA THR A 19 -15.90 -17.53 -18.31
C THR A 19 -17.19 -16.70 -18.27
N GLY A 20 -17.13 -15.36 -18.39
CA GLY A 20 -18.28 -14.48 -18.23
C GLY A 20 -18.84 -14.41 -16.80
N LEU A 21 -18.16 -15.03 -15.83
CA LEU A 21 -18.62 -15.05 -14.43
C LEU A 21 -18.60 -13.65 -13.81
N ALA A 22 -17.60 -12.81 -14.13
CA ALA A 22 -17.44 -11.49 -13.52
C ALA A 22 -18.66 -10.56 -13.76
N PRO A 23 -19.15 -10.34 -14.98
CA PRO A 23 -20.32 -9.49 -15.22
C PRO A 23 -21.61 -10.09 -14.65
N LEU A 24 -21.77 -11.42 -14.70
CA LEU A 24 -22.96 -12.10 -14.15
C LEU A 24 -23.00 -12.08 -12.63
N ALA A 25 -21.84 -12.16 -11.98
CA ALA A 25 -21.72 -12.16 -10.52
C ALA A 25 -21.84 -10.76 -9.91
N LYS A 26 -21.43 -9.70 -10.65
CA LYS A 26 -21.36 -8.32 -10.15
C LYS A 26 -22.64 -7.84 -9.45
N PRO A 27 -23.86 -8.06 -9.95
CA PRO A 27 -25.08 -7.62 -9.26
C PRO A 27 -25.27 -8.22 -7.87
N PHE A 28 -24.71 -9.39 -7.60
CA PHE A 28 -24.89 -10.14 -6.36
C PHE A 28 -23.72 -9.98 -5.39
N ILE A 29 -22.49 -9.88 -5.92
CA ILE A 29 -21.27 -9.91 -5.10
C ILE A 29 -20.33 -8.72 -5.33
N GLY A 30 -20.65 -7.80 -6.22
CA GLY A 30 -19.84 -6.61 -6.52
C GLY A 30 -19.77 -5.57 -5.40
N GLY A 31 -20.49 -5.81 -4.29
CA GLY A 31 -20.49 -4.91 -3.14
C GLY A 31 -21.12 -3.55 -3.41
N ILE A 32 -20.90 -2.62 -2.49
CA ILE A 32 -21.41 -1.24 -2.54
C ILE A 32 -20.38 -0.25 -3.07
N GLY A 33 -19.10 -0.63 -3.10
CA GLY A 33 -17.99 0.22 -3.54
C GLY A 33 -16.63 -0.44 -3.37
N ALA A 34 -15.56 0.34 -3.56
CA ALA A 34 -14.18 -0.13 -3.40
C ALA A 34 -13.27 0.98 -2.86
N ILE A 35 -12.25 0.59 -2.08
CA ILE A 35 -11.11 1.43 -1.75
C ILE A 35 -9.95 0.97 -2.63
N LEU A 36 -9.44 1.85 -3.48
CA LEU A 36 -8.31 1.58 -4.36
C LEU A 36 -7.02 1.95 -3.64
N MET A 37 -6.05 1.05 -3.65
CA MET A 37 -4.74 1.24 -3.03
C MET A 37 -3.69 1.43 -4.11
N LEU A 38 -3.01 2.56 -4.07
CA LEU A 38 -1.83 2.91 -4.87
C LEU A 38 -0.62 3.06 -3.96
N HIS A 39 0.58 3.16 -4.55
CA HIS A 39 1.78 3.69 -3.93
C HIS A 39 2.34 4.79 -4.83
N ARG A 40 2.83 4.44 -6.01
CA ARG A 40 3.46 5.36 -6.94
C ARG A 40 2.69 5.48 -8.24
N VAL A 41 2.64 6.69 -8.77
CA VAL A 41 2.10 6.97 -10.11
C VAL A 41 3.17 7.70 -10.87
N THR A 42 3.87 7.02 -11.78
CA THR A 42 5.01 7.61 -12.48
C THR A 42 5.10 7.20 -13.93
N ALA A 43 5.45 8.17 -14.78
CA ALA A 43 5.79 7.93 -16.18
C ALA A 43 7.22 7.38 -16.35
N THR A 44 8.04 7.43 -15.32
CA THR A 44 9.42 6.91 -15.36
C THR A 44 9.41 5.39 -15.54
N PRO A 45 10.01 4.87 -16.63
CA PRO A 45 10.08 3.43 -16.84
C PRO A 45 10.86 2.74 -15.72
N GLU A 46 10.28 1.68 -15.22
CA GLU A 46 10.97 0.80 -14.27
C GLU A 46 12.06 -0.01 -14.96
N ARG A 47 13.11 -0.34 -14.22
CA ARG A 47 14.07 -1.33 -14.68
C ARG A 47 13.37 -2.68 -14.81
N PRO A 48 13.62 -3.45 -15.88
CA PRO A 48 12.96 -4.74 -16.12
C PRO A 48 13.15 -5.75 -15.00
N ASP A 49 14.24 -5.62 -14.25
CA ASP A 49 14.66 -6.48 -13.13
C ASP A 49 14.26 -5.93 -11.74
N SER A 50 13.63 -4.76 -11.67
CA SER A 50 13.16 -4.20 -10.40
C SER A 50 12.15 -5.12 -9.71
N VAL A 51 12.42 -5.44 -8.45
CA VAL A 51 11.51 -6.23 -7.59
C VAL A 51 10.36 -5.35 -7.10
N ASN A 52 10.57 -4.03 -7.01
CA ASN A 52 9.61 -3.05 -6.52
C ASN A 52 8.69 -2.47 -7.61
N ARG A 53 8.84 -2.91 -8.89
CA ARG A 53 8.00 -2.47 -10.02
C ARG A 53 6.50 -2.59 -9.76
N HIS A 54 6.09 -3.44 -8.82
CA HIS A 54 4.69 -3.59 -8.47
C HIS A 54 4.11 -2.36 -7.76
N LEU A 55 4.94 -1.49 -7.17
CA LEU A 55 4.50 -0.27 -6.52
C LEU A 55 4.06 0.82 -7.53
N ASN A 56 4.50 0.73 -8.80
CA ASN A 56 4.37 1.78 -9.79
C ASN A 56 3.26 1.50 -10.80
N ILE A 57 2.43 2.52 -11.04
CA ILE A 57 1.52 2.54 -12.20
C ILE A 57 1.78 3.76 -13.06
N ALA A 58 1.45 3.66 -14.34
CA ALA A 58 1.58 4.79 -15.27
C ALA A 58 0.44 5.81 -15.06
N PRO A 59 0.70 7.14 -15.18
CA PRO A 59 -0.35 8.17 -15.11
C PRO A 59 -1.46 7.96 -16.12
N GLY A 60 -1.11 7.54 -17.36
CA GLY A 60 -2.09 7.21 -18.38
C GLY A 60 -2.98 6.01 -18.05
N PHE A 61 -2.46 5.06 -17.26
CA PHE A 61 -3.28 3.96 -16.75
C PHE A 61 -4.24 4.44 -15.65
N LEU A 62 -3.79 5.30 -14.74
CA LEU A 62 -4.65 5.93 -13.73
C LEU A 62 -5.79 6.71 -14.40
N ASP A 63 -5.48 7.53 -15.39
CA ASP A 63 -6.46 8.31 -16.19
C ASP A 63 -7.51 7.40 -16.83
N ALA A 64 -7.06 6.38 -17.54
CA ALA A 64 -7.95 5.42 -18.20
C ALA A 64 -8.81 4.63 -17.22
N MET A 65 -8.25 4.26 -16.05
CA MET A 65 -8.95 3.53 -14.99
C MET A 65 -10.08 4.37 -14.40
N ILE A 66 -9.81 5.63 -14.05
CA ILE A 66 -10.84 6.51 -13.48
C ILE A 66 -11.95 6.76 -14.51
N ALA A 67 -11.60 7.04 -15.78
CA ALA A 67 -12.57 7.24 -16.86
C ALA A 67 -13.45 5.99 -17.05
N ASP A 68 -12.84 4.81 -17.09
CA ASP A 68 -13.54 3.53 -17.23
C ASP A 68 -14.50 3.26 -16.06
N MET A 69 -14.06 3.47 -14.83
CA MET A 69 -14.90 3.28 -13.64
C MET A 69 -16.08 4.26 -13.62
N LYS A 70 -15.87 5.54 -13.99
CA LYS A 70 -16.96 6.51 -14.13
C LYS A 70 -17.96 6.10 -15.20
N GLY A 71 -17.47 5.61 -16.35
CA GLY A 71 -18.31 5.05 -17.40
C GLY A 71 -19.14 3.84 -16.96
N HIS A 72 -18.71 3.15 -15.92
CA HIS A 72 -19.44 2.03 -15.27
C HIS A 72 -20.24 2.44 -14.04
N GLY A 73 -20.47 3.75 -13.83
CA GLY A 73 -21.35 4.27 -12.79
C GLY A 73 -20.72 4.42 -11.40
N TYR A 74 -19.39 4.37 -11.27
CA TYR A 74 -18.72 4.66 -10.00
C TYR A 74 -18.58 6.17 -9.77
N ALA A 75 -19.03 6.65 -8.61
CA ALA A 75 -18.68 7.97 -8.10
C ALA A 75 -17.35 7.90 -7.34
N PHE A 76 -16.41 8.80 -7.65
CA PHE A 76 -15.18 8.93 -6.87
C PHE A 76 -15.42 9.89 -5.70
N VAL A 77 -15.12 9.42 -4.48
CA VAL A 77 -15.46 10.12 -3.23
C VAL A 77 -14.26 10.14 -2.28
N SER A 78 -14.25 11.07 -1.31
CA SER A 78 -13.26 11.08 -0.23
C SER A 78 -13.41 9.87 0.69
N MET A 79 -12.40 9.60 1.54
CA MET A 79 -12.53 8.55 2.58
C MET A 79 -13.63 8.88 3.59
N ASP A 80 -13.83 10.15 3.94
CA ASP A 80 -14.93 10.57 4.81
C ASP A 80 -16.29 10.19 4.21
N GLU A 81 -16.53 10.57 2.97
CA GLU A 81 -17.78 10.23 2.28
C GLU A 81 -17.92 8.72 2.08
N ALA A 82 -16.82 7.99 1.81
CA ALA A 82 -16.84 6.54 1.71
C ALA A 82 -17.32 5.91 3.03
N VAL A 83 -16.83 6.37 4.19
CA VAL A 83 -17.27 5.91 5.51
C VAL A 83 -18.76 6.18 5.71
N GLU A 84 -19.26 7.36 5.37
CA GLU A 84 -20.69 7.69 5.49
C GLU A 84 -21.56 6.80 4.56
N ARG A 85 -21.10 6.55 3.33
CA ARG A 85 -21.82 5.63 2.41
C ARG A 85 -21.83 4.19 2.91
N ILE A 86 -20.73 3.72 3.53
CA ILE A 86 -20.68 2.40 4.17
C ILE A 86 -21.70 2.33 5.31
N LYS A 87 -21.72 3.31 6.22
CA LYS A 87 -22.69 3.40 7.33
C LYS A 87 -24.14 3.45 6.83
N ALA A 88 -24.39 4.11 5.70
CA ALA A 88 -25.69 4.19 5.06
C ALA A 88 -26.08 2.92 4.28
N GLY A 89 -25.25 1.84 4.32
CA GLY A 89 -25.51 0.58 3.63
C GLY A 89 -25.39 0.66 2.12
N GLY A 90 -24.60 1.62 1.59
CA GLY A 90 -24.36 1.79 0.16
C GLY A 90 -25.47 2.55 -0.58
N LYS A 91 -26.34 3.25 0.11
CA LYS A 91 -27.31 4.14 -0.52
C LYS A 91 -26.59 5.22 -1.32
N GLY A 92 -27.05 5.48 -2.56
CA GLY A 92 -26.46 6.49 -3.45
C GLY A 92 -25.62 5.91 -4.60
N GLY A 93 -25.64 4.61 -4.79
CA GLY A 93 -24.96 3.95 -5.92
C GLY A 93 -23.52 3.52 -5.63
N GLN A 94 -22.89 2.94 -6.64
CA GLN A 94 -21.50 2.45 -6.55
C GLN A 94 -20.51 3.60 -6.37
N PHE A 95 -19.54 3.42 -5.49
CA PHE A 95 -18.50 4.42 -5.27
C PHE A 95 -17.11 3.79 -5.20
N ALA A 96 -16.11 4.63 -5.43
CA ALA A 96 -14.71 4.29 -5.20
C ALA A 96 -14.01 5.45 -4.49
N THR A 97 -13.05 5.13 -3.64
CA THR A 97 -12.11 6.11 -3.10
C THR A 97 -10.68 5.68 -3.43
N ILE A 98 -9.82 6.65 -3.71
CA ILE A 98 -8.41 6.41 -4.03
C ILE A 98 -7.58 6.66 -2.78
N THR A 99 -6.68 5.74 -2.48
CA THR A 99 -5.71 5.89 -1.40
C THR A 99 -4.30 5.63 -1.92
N ALA A 100 -3.31 6.38 -1.42
CA ALA A 100 -1.89 6.14 -1.70
C ALA A 100 -1.12 6.03 -0.39
N ASP A 101 -0.24 5.04 -0.30
CA ASP A 101 0.59 4.82 0.88
C ASP A 101 1.99 5.46 0.67
N ASP A 102 2.71 5.75 1.77
CA ASP A 102 4.13 6.16 1.86
C ASP A 102 4.46 7.60 1.42
N ALA A 103 3.51 8.39 0.96
CA ALA A 103 3.74 9.80 0.57
C ALA A 103 4.81 9.98 -0.53
N TYR A 104 4.81 9.13 -1.57
CA TYR A 104 5.70 9.29 -2.71
C TYR A 104 5.45 10.63 -3.44
N ARG A 105 6.55 11.31 -3.87
CA ARG A 105 6.49 12.63 -4.53
C ARG A 105 5.69 12.61 -5.82
N ASP A 106 5.69 11.50 -6.55
CA ASP A 106 4.92 11.35 -7.78
C ASP A 106 3.40 11.34 -7.56
N ASN A 107 2.93 11.18 -6.32
CA ASN A 107 1.52 11.43 -5.97
C ASN A 107 1.14 12.90 -6.16
N MET A 108 2.07 13.82 -5.88
CA MET A 108 1.87 15.26 -6.10
C MET A 108 2.12 15.65 -7.57
N THR A 109 3.20 15.13 -8.16
CA THR A 109 3.66 15.64 -9.45
C THR A 109 3.00 14.97 -10.65
N GLU A 110 2.56 13.73 -10.54
CA GLU A 110 2.03 12.94 -11.64
C GLU A 110 0.60 12.42 -11.40
N ALA A 111 0.26 12.02 -10.16
CA ALA A 111 -1.10 11.58 -9.89
C ALA A 111 -2.08 12.74 -9.75
N LEU A 112 -1.73 13.79 -8.99
CA LEU A 112 -2.64 14.90 -8.71
C LEU A 112 -3.21 15.56 -9.99
N PRO A 113 -2.43 15.85 -11.04
CA PRO A 113 -2.99 16.40 -12.29
C PRO A 113 -4.05 15.49 -12.94
N VAL A 114 -3.87 14.17 -12.87
CA VAL A 114 -4.87 13.21 -13.35
C VAL A 114 -6.12 13.24 -12.47
N LEU A 115 -5.96 13.32 -11.17
CA LEU A 115 -7.05 13.37 -10.21
C LEU A 115 -7.87 14.67 -10.36
N GLU A 116 -7.20 15.80 -10.57
CA GLU A 116 -7.84 17.10 -10.87
C GLU A 116 -8.71 17.04 -12.12
N LYS A 117 -8.17 16.50 -13.22
CA LYS A 117 -8.91 16.29 -14.49
C LYS A 117 -10.23 15.55 -14.25
N HIS A 118 -10.25 14.63 -13.32
CA HIS A 118 -11.41 13.82 -13.01
C HIS A 118 -12.22 14.31 -11.81
N GLY A 119 -11.75 15.28 -11.04
CA GLY A 119 -12.36 15.65 -9.76
C GLY A 119 -12.41 14.46 -8.79
N ALA A 120 -11.38 13.62 -8.78
CA ALA A 120 -11.32 12.39 -7.98
C ALA A 120 -10.50 12.62 -6.71
N PRO A 121 -11.09 12.54 -5.51
CA PRO A 121 -10.34 12.70 -4.25
C PRO A 121 -9.35 11.56 -4.01
N ILE A 122 -8.29 11.88 -3.26
CA ILE A 122 -7.28 10.92 -2.79
C ILE A 122 -6.99 11.11 -1.30
N THR A 123 -6.75 10.01 -0.60
CA THR A 123 -6.15 10.03 0.74
C THR A 123 -4.72 9.50 0.65
N ILE A 124 -3.75 10.31 1.11
CA ILE A 124 -2.34 9.94 1.16
C ILE A 124 -1.96 9.62 2.60
N TYR A 125 -1.53 8.37 2.84
CA TYR A 125 -1.12 7.92 4.16
C TYR A 125 0.36 8.17 4.38
N VAL A 126 0.68 8.92 5.45
CA VAL A 126 2.03 9.41 5.75
C VAL A 126 2.58 8.74 6.99
N ALA A 127 3.80 8.21 6.90
CA ALA A 127 4.61 7.77 8.02
C ALA A 127 5.70 8.82 8.31
N PRO A 128 5.57 9.65 9.36
CA PRO A 128 6.52 10.74 9.65
C PRO A 128 7.97 10.30 9.73
N GLY A 129 8.23 9.10 10.21
CA GLY A 129 9.59 8.56 10.33
C GLY A 129 10.30 8.41 8.98
N LEU A 130 9.55 8.07 7.91
CA LEU A 130 10.08 8.04 6.55
C LEU A 130 10.47 9.45 6.08
N ILE A 131 9.72 10.48 6.46
CA ILE A 131 9.99 11.87 6.06
C ILE A 131 11.15 12.45 6.88
N ASN A 132 11.17 12.18 8.19
CA ASN A 132 12.19 12.66 9.12
C ASN A 132 13.52 11.89 9.05
N GLY A 133 13.53 10.73 8.36
CA GLY A 133 14.71 9.87 8.27
C GLY A 133 15.00 9.03 9.52
N THR A 134 14.01 8.79 10.38
CA THR A 134 14.12 7.79 11.46
C THR A 134 13.83 6.38 10.95
N ALA A 135 13.15 6.26 9.81
CA ALA A 135 12.95 5.04 9.05
C ALA A 135 13.32 5.25 7.57
N ASP A 136 13.74 4.18 6.91
CA ASP A 136 14.13 4.16 5.50
C ASP A 136 13.17 3.30 4.69
N LEU A 137 13.09 3.55 3.38
CA LEU A 137 12.40 2.68 2.42
C LEU A 137 13.22 1.39 2.25
N TRP A 138 13.16 0.51 3.26
CA TRP A 138 14.04 -0.66 3.34
C TRP A 138 14.00 -1.54 2.09
N TRP A 139 12.86 -1.64 1.42
CA TRP A 139 12.71 -2.41 0.17
C TRP A 139 13.48 -1.80 -1.00
N ASP A 140 13.57 -0.46 -1.09
CA ASP A 140 14.34 0.23 -2.11
C ASP A 140 15.83 0.24 -1.75
N VAL A 141 16.18 0.38 -0.46
CA VAL A 141 17.57 0.25 0.02
C VAL A 141 18.12 -1.13 -0.28
N VAL A 142 17.35 -2.19 -0.02
CA VAL A 142 17.73 -3.58 -0.36
C VAL A 142 17.94 -3.74 -1.86
N GLU A 143 17.06 -3.17 -2.68
CA GLU A 143 17.21 -3.20 -4.14
C GLU A 143 18.47 -2.46 -4.60
N ASP A 144 18.77 -1.30 -4.04
CA ASP A 144 19.99 -0.53 -4.32
C ASP A 144 21.26 -1.32 -3.93
N ILE A 145 21.27 -1.94 -2.74
CA ILE A 145 22.39 -2.79 -2.27
C ILE A 145 22.64 -3.95 -3.25
N VAL A 146 21.60 -4.70 -3.60
CA VAL A 146 21.71 -5.87 -4.49
C VAL A 146 22.17 -5.48 -5.90
N ASN A 147 21.78 -4.27 -6.36
CA ASN A 147 22.13 -3.81 -7.69
C ASN A 147 23.55 -3.23 -7.79
N ALA A 148 24.11 -2.75 -6.68
CA ALA A 148 25.42 -2.12 -6.66
C ALA A 148 26.59 -3.12 -6.73
N ARG A 149 26.39 -4.39 -6.44
CA ARG A 149 27.43 -5.38 -6.27
C ARG A 149 27.12 -6.71 -6.95
N ASP A 150 28.16 -7.41 -7.40
CA ASP A 150 28.05 -8.79 -7.89
C ASP A 150 28.08 -9.82 -6.74
N THR A 151 28.54 -9.39 -5.56
CA THR A 151 28.59 -10.22 -4.36
C THR A 151 28.38 -9.37 -3.12
N LEU A 152 27.52 -9.84 -2.22
CA LEU A 152 27.21 -9.22 -0.93
C LEU A 152 27.71 -10.10 0.21
N THR A 153 28.14 -9.50 1.31
CA THR A 153 28.37 -10.17 2.57
C THR A 153 27.38 -9.71 3.62
N LEU A 154 26.55 -10.62 4.12
CA LEU A 154 25.62 -10.40 5.21
C LEU A 154 26.26 -10.90 6.52
N THR A 155 26.54 -10.02 7.45
CA THR A 155 27.02 -10.39 8.78
C THR A 155 25.84 -10.91 9.61
N ARG A 156 25.97 -12.14 10.14
CA ARG A 156 24.94 -12.77 10.98
C ARG A 156 25.59 -13.34 12.24
N PRO A 157 24.81 -13.59 13.34
CA PRO A 157 25.31 -14.22 14.55
C PRO A 157 26.05 -15.56 14.30
N ASN A 158 25.59 -16.33 13.33
CA ASN A 158 26.15 -17.63 12.94
C ASN A 158 27.29 -17.53 11.91
N GLY A 159 27.88 -16.36 11.73
CA GLY A 159 28.96 -16.08 10.79
C GLY A 159 28.50 -15.40 9.50
N PRO A 160 29.45 -14.88 8.72
CA PRO A 160 29.14 -14.16 7.49
C PRO A 160 28.54 -15.08 6.44
N LEU A 161 27.58 -14.54 5.68
CA LEU A 161 26.95 -15.19 4.56
C LEU A 161 27.25 -14.43 3.28
N THR A 162 27.91 -15.06 2.33
CA THR A 162 28.13 -14.51 1.00
C THR A 162 26.94 -14.80 0.09
N ILE A 163 26.44 -13.77 -0.58
CA ILE A 163 25.30 -13.85 -1.50
C ILE A 163 25.77 -13.37 -2.87
N ASP A 164 25.57 -14.22 -3.86
CA ASP A 164 25.90 -13.92 -5.26
C ASP A 164 24.79 -13.09 -5.92
N CYS A 165 25.15 -11.94 -6.50
CA CYS A 165 24.29 -11.00 -7.20
C CYS A 165 24.73 -10.75 -8.65
N SER A 166 25.58 -11.60 -9.22
CA SER A 166 26.26 -11.38 -10.50
C SER A 166 25.37 -11.46 -11.75
N THR A 167 24.13 -11.95 -11.62
CA THR A 167 23.17 -12.04 -12.73
C THR A 167 21.80 -11.56 -12.31
N PRO A 168 20.89 -11.15 -13.23
CA PRO A 168 19.53 -10.75 -12.90
C PRO A 168 18.77 -11.79 -12.07
N ALA A 169 18.92 -13.08 -12.40
CA ALA A 169 18.28 -14.17 -11.64
C ALA A 169 18.82 -14.28 -10.21
N LYS A 170 20.15 -14.13 -10.02
CA LYS A 170 20.79 -14.13 -8.71
C LYS A 170 20.44 -12.89 -7.90
N LYS A 171 20.33 -11.71 -8.53
CA LYS A 171 19.84 -10.48 -7.89
C LYS A 171 18.44 -10.66 -7.34
N LEU A 172 17.53 -11.27 -8.11
CA LEU A 172 16.18 -11.57 -7.64
C LEU A 172 16.19 -12.50 -6.42
N GLN A 173 17.04 -13.55 -6.43
CA GLN A 173 17.21 -14.45 -5.28
C GLN A 173 17.81 -13.74 -4.07
N ALA A 174 18.81 -12.87 -4.28
CA ALA A 174 19.43 -12.07 -3.23
C ALA A 174 18.41 -11.12 -2.56
N ASN A 175 17.60 -10.40 -3.36
CA ASN A 175 16.50 -9.58 -2.85
C ASN A 175 15.56 -10.41 -1.99
N ALA A 176 15.08 -11.54 -2.48
CA ALA A 176 14.17 -12.40 -1.71
C ALA A 176 14.78 -12.88 -0.38
N ARG A 177 16.09 -13.19 -0.41
CA ARG A 177 16.82 -13.63 0.78
C ARG A 177 17.01 -12.52 1.81
N LEU A 178 17.40 -11.32 1.37
CA LEU A 178 17.54 -10.16 2.26
C LEU A 178 16.18 -9.72 2.82
N HIS A 179 15.14 -9.75 1.98
CA HIS A 179 13.77 -9.51 2.42
C HIS A 179 13.38 -10.49 3.56
N ALA A 180 13.57 -11.79 3.34
CA ALA A 180 13.26 -12.80 4.36
C ALA A 180 14.08 -12.58 5.65
N TYR A 181 15.38 -12.28 5.52
CA TYR A 181 16.24 -11.97 6.65
C TYR A 181 15.71 -10.80 7.48
N LEU A 182 15.44 -9.65 6.84
CA LEU A 182 14.98 -8.44 7.53
C LEU A 182 13.58 -8.61 8.13
N THR A 183 12.68 -9.29 7.41
CA THR A 183 11.26 -9.35 7.84
C THR A 183 10.92 -10.59 8.67
N ALA A 184 11.77 -11.60 8.77
CA ALA A 184 11.51 -12.82 9.55
C ALA A 184 12.54 -13.08 10.64
N GLU A 185 13.83 -12.79 10.41
CA GLU A 185 14.90 -13.11 11.36
C GLU A 185 15.27 -11.93 12.28
N ILE A 186 15.17 -10.68 11.78
CA ILE A 186 15.49 -9.46 12.54
C ILE A 186 14.23 -8.99 13.30
N ARG A 187 14.38 -8.62 14.56
CA ARG A 187 13.30 -8.00 15.33
C ARG A 187 12.93 -6.65 14.72
N GLU A 188 11.64 -6.31 14.73
CA GLU A 188 11.13 -5.11 14.04
C GLU A 188 11.81 -3.83 14.50
N GLU A 189 12.04 -3.69 15.80
CA GLU A 189 12.72 -2.54 16.40
C GLU A 189 14.19 -2.38 15.98
N ASN A 190 14.81 -3.44 15.46
CA ASN A 190 16.22 -3.44 15.03
C ASN A 190 16.37 -3.35 13.51
N LEU A 191 15.26 -3.44 12.75
CA LEU A 191 15.29 -3.51 11.29
C LEU A 191 16.07 -2.35 10.69
N GLN A 192 15.78 -1.12 11.11
CA GLN A 192 16.40 0.09 10.56
C GLN A 192 17.91 0.14 10.84
N ALA A 193 18.33 -0.23 12.04
CA ALA A 193 19.76 -0.27 12.40
C ALA A 193 20.52 -1.31 11.55
N VAL A 194 19.97 -2.51 11.44
CA VAL A 194 20.57 -3.60 10.64
C VAL A 194 20.61 -3.24 9.15
N LEU A 195 19.55 -2.61 8.63
CA LEU A 195 19.49 -2.13 7.24
C LEU A 195 20.58 -1.10 6.96
N ARG A 196 20.74 -0.10 7.83
CA ARG A 196 21.75 0.96 7.68
C ARG A 196 23.18 0.42 7.77
N ASP A 197 23.42 -0.54 8.66
CA ASP A 197 24.71 -1.21 8.73
C ASP A 197 25.01 -2.02 7.47
N LEU A 198 24.01 -2.72 6.93
CA LEU A 198 24.12 -3.45 5.68
C LEU A 198 24.39 -2.51 4.48
N ALA A 199 23.66 -1.40 4.39
CA ALA A 199 23.85 -0.38 3.36
C ALA A 199 25.27 0.20 3.42
N ARG A 200 25.71 0.62 4.61
CA ARG A 200 27.06 1.16 4.84
C ARG A 200 28.15 0.17 4.45
N ALA A 201 28.03 -1.10 4.85
CA ALA A 201 28.98 -2.15 4.50
C ALA A 201 29.10 -2.37 2.99
N ASN A 202 28.07 -2.02 2.23
CA ASN A 202 28.05 -2.14 0.77
C ASN A 202 28.24 -0.80 0.03
N GLY A 203 28.52 0.29 0.75
CA GLY A 203 28.75 1.62 0.16
C GLY A 203 27.48 2.27 -0.39
N ILE A 204 26.32 1.93 0.15
CA ILE A 204 25.02 2.50 -0.20
C ILE A 204 24.58 3.50 0.88
N ASP A 205 24.05 4.63 0.44
CA ASP A 205 23.38 5.59 1.30
C ASP A 205 21.93 5.13 1.50
N ALA A 206 21.59 4.75 2.74
CA ALA A 206 20.24 4.29 3.08
C ALA A 206 19.19 5.41 2.98
N ASP A 207 19.58 6.68 3.15
CA ASP A 207 18.72 7.83 2.97
C ASP A 207 18.39 8.09 1.48
N GLY A 208 19.24 7.63 0.57
CA GLY A 208 19.16 7.90 -0.87
C GLY A 208 17.77 7.64 -1.47
N PRO A 209 17.17 6.46 -1.32
CA PRO A 209 15.84 6.17 -1.87
C PRO A 209 14.77 7.14 -1.40
N ARG A 210 14.65 7.39 -0.09
CA ARG A 210 13.62 8.28 0.45
C ARG A 210 13.80 9.74 -0.02
N LEU A 211 15.04 10.26 -0.04
CA LEU A 211 15.33 11.61 -0.50
C LEU A 211 14.99 11.82 -1.99
N ARG A 212 15.17 10.77 -2.81
CA ARG A 212 14.82 10.80 -4.24
C ARG A 212 13.32 10.70 -4.49
N THR A 213 12.58 9.92 -3.69
CA THR A 213 11.23 9.48 -4.06
C THR A 213 10.12 9.99 -3.17
N LEU A 214 10.37 10.30 -1.90
CA LEU A 214 9.34 10.79 -1.00
C LEU A 214 9.21 12.31 -1.03
N MET A 215 8.03 12.80 -0.71
CA MET A 215 7.79 14.22 -0.40
C MET A 215 8.51 14.60 0.90
N ASN A 216 9.01 15.83 0.97
CA ASN A 216 9.38 16.47 2.23
C ASN A 216 8.16 17.14 2.88
N TRP A 217 8.32 17.69 4.09
CA TRP A 217 7.21 18.32 4.80
C TRP A 217 6.60 19.52 4.08
N ASP A 218 7.41 20.32 3.37
CA ASP A 218 6.88 21.47 2.60
C ASP A 218 6.02 21.00 1.41
N GLU A 219 6.41 19.92 0.76
CA GLU A 219 5.63 19.29 -0.30
C GLU A 219 4.34 18.66 0.26
N ILE A 220 4.40 18.01 1.43
CA ILE A 220 3.22 17.42 2.10
C ILE A 220 2.25 18.52 2.54
N ARG A 221 2.72 19.61 3.15
CA ARG A 221 1.87 20.76 3.49
C ARG A 221 1.20 21.37 2.25
N ARG A 222 1.95 21.48 1.16
CA ARG A 222 1.43 22.02 -0.11
C ARG A 222 0.32 21.13 -0.68
N ILE A 223 0.53 19.82 -0.73
CA ILE A 223 -0.47 18.90 -1.29
C ILE A 223 -1.67 18.74 -0.33
N ALA A 224 -1.46 18.81 0.98
CA ALA A 224 -2.53 18.75 1.99
C ALA A 224 -3.51 19.92 1.86
N ALA A 225 -3.06 21.09 1.42
CA ALA A 225 -3.92 22.24 1.16
C ALA A 225 -4.81 22.09 -0.09
N HIS A 226 -4.63 21.05 -0.88
CA HIS A 226 -5.40 20.83 -2.10
C HIS A 226 -6.78 20.20 -1.78
N PRO A 227 -7.91 20.73 -2.33
CA PRO A 227 -9.26 20.29 -1.95
C PRO A 227 -9.60 18.83 -2.26
N LEU A 228 -8.84 18.17 -3.13
CA LEU A 228 -9.01 16.74 -3.43
C LEU A 228 -8.15 15.83 -2.55
N VAL A 229 -7.32 16.38 -1.68
CA VAL A 229 -6.34 15.59 -0.90
C VAL A 229 -6.71 15.57 0.57
N THR A 230 -6.66 14.41 1.15
CA THR A 230 -6.74 14.19 2.60
C THR A 230 -5.45 13.50 3.04
N ILE A 231 -4.85 13.93 4.14
CA ILE A 231 -3.72 13.22 4.75
C ILE A 231 -4.22 12.26 5.82
N GLY A 232 -3.82 11.00 5.71
CA GLY A 232 -4.05 9.97 6.70
C GLY A 232 -2.74 9.53 7.38
N ALA A 233 -2.85 8.75 8.44
CA ALA A 233 -1.71 8.25 9.20
C ALA A 233 -1.28 6.84 8.75
N HIS A 234 0.05 6.55 8.80
CA HIS A 234 0.63 5.29 8.38
C HIS A 234 1.68 4.76 9.38
N THR A 235 1.38 4.78 10.68
CA THR A 235 2.31 4.61 11.79
C THR A 235 3.42 5.68 11.81
N ILE A 236 4.27 5.67 12.84
CA ILE A 236 5.40 6.61 12.92
C ILE A 236 6.49 6.17 11.94
N ASN A 237 6.93 4.89 12.02
CA ASN A 237 8.13 4.39 11.33
C ASN A 237 7.82 3.31 10.27
N HIS A 238 6.59 3.22 9.77
CA HIS A 238 6.16 2.19 8.82
C HIS A 238 6.43 0.76 9.35
N SER A 239 6.23 0.54 10.65
CA SER A 239 6.54 -0.72 11.32
C SER A 239 5.48 -1.80 11.11
N ASN A 240 5.90 -3.06 11.05
CA ASN A 240 4.99 -4.20 11.14
C ASN A 240 4.48 -4.35 12.58
N LEU A 241 3.30 -3.85 12.85
CA LEU A 241 2.75 -3.72 14.20
C LEU A 241 2.65 -5.04 14.96
N LYS A 242 2.39 -6.16 14.27
CA LYS A 242 2.31 -7.48 14.91
C LYS A 242 3.65 -7.98 15.44
N ARG A 243 4.75 -7.45 14.93
CA ARG A 243 6.11 -7.82 15.33
C ARG A 243 6.65 -6.96 16.48
N LEU A 244 5.91 -5.91 16.85
CA LEU A 244 6.22 -5.04 17.97
C LEU A 244 5.59 -5.51 19.28
N SER A 245 6.15 -5.06 20.40
CA SER A 245 5.50 -5.15 21.70
C SER A 245 4.15 -4.42 21.66
N GLU A 246 3.26 -4.72 22.59
CA GLU A 246 1.97 -4.02 22.69
C GLU A 246 2.16 -2.51 22.89
N ALA A 247 3.08 -2.12 23.78
CA ALA A 247 3.35 -0.73 24.07
C ALA A 247 3.91 0.02 22.87
N ASP A 248 4.85 -0.60 22.13
CA ASP A 248 5.44 0.02 20.93
C ASP A 248 4.42 0.12 19.79
N ALA A 249 3.65 -0.94 19.55
CA ALA A 249 2.61 -0.91 18.53
C ALA A 249 1.52 0.13 18.84
N ARG A 250 1.15 0.30 20.10
CA ARG A 250 0.19 1.33 20.53
C ARG A 250 0.75 2.73 20.29
N ARG A 251 2.05 2.97 20.56
CA ARG A 251 2.72 4.25 20.27
C ARG A 251 2.76 4.52 18.76
N GLU A 252 3.16 3.54 17.96
CA GLU A 252 3.21 3.66 16.49
C GLU A 252 1.85 4.07 15.89
N VAL A 253 0.75 3.61 16.46
CA VAL A 253 -0.60 3.92 15.96
C VAL A 253 -1.16 5.22 16.57
N GLY A 254 -0.88 5.49 17.86
CA GLY A 254 -1.48 6.62 18.59
C GLY A 254 -0.72 7.92 18.38
N ASP A 255 0.61 7.90 18.60
CA ASP A 255 1.40 9.14 18.65
C ASP A 255 1.59 9.77 17.26
N VAL A 256 1.49 8.99 16.18
CA VAL A 256 1.53 9.51 14.80
C VAL A 256 0.47 10.59 14.55
N ARG A 257 -0.69 10.55 15.22
CA ARG A 257 -1.73 11.58 15.10
C ARG A 257 -1.24 12.94 15.58
N ALA A 258 -0.61 12.98 16.76
CA ALA A 258 -0.05 14.22 17.31
C ALA A 258 1.10 14.74 16.45
N MET A 259 1.95 13.86 15.90
CA MET A 259 3.03 14.24 15.00
C MET A 259 2.50 14.88 13.72
N LEU A 260 1.53 14.25 13.05
CA LEU A 260 0.94 14.79 11.82
C LEU A 260 0.16 16.09 12.08
N ARG A 261 -0.55 16.20 13.20
CA ARG A 261 -1.22 17.42 13.61
C ARG A 261 -0.23 18.57 13.81
N ALA A 262 0.93 18.31 14.39
CA ALA A 262 1.96 19.33 14.60
C ALA A 262 2.55 19.86 13.27
N GLU A 263 2.59 19.02 12.24
CA GLU A 263 3.12 19.39 10.92
C GLU A 263 2.08 20.02 9.98
N LEU A 264 0.81 19.70 10.15
CA LEU A 264 -0.24 20.00 9.16
C LEU A 264 -1.37 20.88 9.72
N ASP A 265 -1.37 21.20 11.00
CA ASP A 265 -2.46 21.89 11.72
C ASP A 265 -3.83 21.16 11.63
N GLU A 266 -3.82 19.92 11.13
CA GLU A 266 -5.01 19.08 10.99
C GLU A 266 -4.73 17.67 11.52
N GLU A 267 -5.69 17.10 12.26
CA GLU A 267 -5.56 15.77 12.82
C GLU A 267 -6.01 14.69 11.83
N PRO A 268 -5.17 13.67 11.52
CA PRO A 268 -5.54 12.62 10.60
C PRO A 268 -6.73 11.81 11.14
N ARG A 269 -7.77 11.65 10.32
CA ARG A 269 -9.00 10.92 10.67
C ARG A 269 -8.97 9.46 10.24
N HIS A 270 -8.11 9.12 9.26
CA HIS A 270 -8.00 7.81 8.64
C HIS A 270 -6.61 7.23 8.85
N PHE A 271 -6.55 5.90 8.95
CA PHE A 271 -5.31 5.18 9.17
C PHE A 271 -5.12 4.07 8.12
N ALA A 272 -3.89 3.83 7.68
CA ALA A 272 -3.53 2.64 6.92
C ALA A 272 -2.49 1.83 7.71
N TYR A 273 -2.71 0.52 7.80
CA TYR A 273 -1.73 -0.36 8.44
C TYR A 273 -0.60 -0.66 7.46
N PRO A 274 0.69 -0.39 7.82
CA PRO A 274 1.81 -0.85 7.03
C PRO A 274 1.72 -2.34 6.76
N TYR A 275 2.05 -2.76 5.52
CA TYR A 275 1.88 -4.13 5.03
C TYR A 275 0.43 -4.63 4.98
N GLY A 276 -0.39 -4.39 5.97
CA GLY A 276 -1.83 -4.61 6.03
C GLY A 276 -2.35 -6.04 5.83
N TYR A 277 -1.47 -7.05 5.64
CA TYR A 277 -1.86 -8.45 5.47
C TYR A 277 -2.02 -9.18 6.83
N ALA A 278 -2.46 -10.43 6.82
CA ALA A 278 -2.83 -11.17 8.05
C ALA A 278 -1.69 -11.33 9.08
N SER A 279 -0.42 -11.41 8.64
CA SER A 279 0.74 -11.46 9.54
C SER A 279 1.22 -10.08 10.03
N ALA A 280 0.59 -8.98 9.59
CA ALA A 280 0.91 -7.62 10.03
C ALA A 280 -0.21 -6.99 10.86
N VAL A 281 -1.47 -7.40 10.67
CA VAL A 281 -2.65 -6.81 11.32
C VAL A 281 -3.59 -7.90 11.83
N GLY A 282 -4.02 -7.76 13.09
CA GLY A 282 -5.03 -8.59 13.74
C GLY A 282 -5.93 -7.77 14.66
N CYS A 283 -6.70 -8.45 15.52
CA CYS A 283 -7.65 -7.81 16.45
C CYS A 283 -6.98 -6.77 17.35
N ARG A 284 -5.75 -7.02 17.79
CA ARG A 284 -4.97 -6.14 18.65
C ARG A 284 -4.73 -4.79 17.98
N GLU A 285 -4.21 -4.79 16.76
CA GLU A 285 -3.87 -3.58 15.98
C GLU A 285 -5.12 -2.80 15.60
N VAL A 286 -6.20 -3.51 15.25
CA VAL A 286 -7.51 -2.89 14.98
C VAL A 286 -8.07 -2.21 16.23
N GLY A 287 -7.89 -2.82 17.41
CA GLY A 287 -8.22 -2.21 18.69
C GLY A 287 -7.45 -0.90 18.91
N PHE A 288 -6.15 -0.88 18.62
CA PHE A 288 -5.33 0.33 18.79
C PHE A 288 -5.79 1.48 17.88
N ALA A 289 -6.11 1.20 16.61
CA ALA A 289 -6.61 2.23 15.71
C ALA A 289 -7.97 2.81 16.17
N ARG A 290 -8.86 1.95 16.66
CA ARG A 290 -10.13 2.39 17.25
C ARG A 290 -9.90 3.23 18.49
N ASP A 291 -9.07 2.74 19.43
CA ASP A 291 -8.80 3.41 20.73
C ASP A 291 -8.06 4.74 20.52
N ALA A 292 -7.24 4.86 19.47
CA ALA A 292 -6.61 6.12 19.06
C ALA A 292 -7.60 7.12 18.44
N GLY A 293 -8.86 6.73 18.19
CA GLY A 293 -9.92 7.63 17.69
C GLY A 293 -9.91 7.87 16.20
N TYR A 294 -9.30 7.01 15.38
CA TYR A 294 -9.50 7.05 13.93
C TYR A 294 -10.94 6.70 13.58
N ILE A 295 -11.51 7.33 12.56
CA ILE A 295 -12.86 7.02 12.08
C ILE A 295 -12.88 5.79 11.17
N SER A 296 -11.77 5.50 10.50
CA SER A 296 -11.59 4.27 9.74
C SER A 296 -10.11 3.87 9.64
N ALA A 297 -9.87 2.60 9.41
CA ALA A 297 -8.55 2.08 9.08
C ALA A 297 -8.62 1.04 7.96
N VAL A 298 -7.63 1.07 7.06
CA VAL A 298 -7.58 0.23 5.87
C VAL A 298 -6.44 -0.78 5.95
N THR A 299 -6.69 -1.97 5.44
CA THR A 299 -5.73 -3.06 5.30
C THR A 299 -5.30 -3.23 3.83
N THR A 300 -4.39 -4.14 3.54
CA THR A 300 -4.08 -4.56 2.16
C THR A 300 -4.84 -5.83 1.76
N ARG A 301 -5.75 -6.31 2.60
CA ARG A 301 -6.57 -7.48 2.30
C ARG A 301 -7.48 -7.18 1.12
N HIS A 302 -7.47 -8.09 0.15
CA HIS A 302 -8.17 -7.91 -1.11
C HIS A 302 -9.68 -8.08 -0.97
N GLY A 303 -10.47 -7.06 -1.34
CA GLY A 303 -11.93 -7.18 -1.36
C GLY A 303 -12.64 -5.89 -1.74
N VAL A 304 -13.87 -6.04 -2.23
CA VAL A 304 -14.82 -4.95 -2.41
C VAL A 304 -15.51 -4.62 -1.09
N LEU A 305 -16.01 -3.40 -0.98
CA LEU A 305 -16.78 -2.97 0.19
C LEU A 305 -18.21 -3.53 0.15
N ARG A 306 -18.71 -3.88 1.31
CA ARG A 306 -20.08 -4.36 1.52
C ARG A 306 -20.73 -3.55 2.66
N ALA A 307 -22.06 -3.59 2.74
CA ALA A 307 -22.80 -2.86 3.79
C ALA A 307 -22.39 -3.32 5.20
N GLU A 308 -22.05 -4.60 5.35
CA GLU A 308 -21.61 -5.19 6.62
C GLU A 308 -20.32 -4.59 7.16
N HIS A 309 -19.49 -3.94 6.31
CA HIS A 309 -18.29 -3.25 6.76
C HIS A 309 -18.58 -2.04 7.66
N ALA A 310 -19.84 -1.59 7.77
CA ALA A 310 -20.26 -0.59 8.76
C ALA A 310 -19.89 -1.02 10.20
N GLY A 311 -19.88 -2.33 10.49
CA GLY A 311 -19.43 -2.88 11.77
C GLY A 311 -17.90 -3.05 11.90
N PHE A 312 -17.12 -2.78 10.84
CA PHE A 312 -15.69 -3.09 10.76
C PHE A 312 -14.86 -1.95 10.15
N LEU A 313 -15.20 -0.71 10.46
CA LEU A 313 -14.58 0.49 9.86
C LEU A 313 -13.07 0.56 10.07
N HIS A 314 -12.51 -0.11 11.08
CA HIS A 314 -11.09 -0.15 11.36
C HIS A 314 -10.35 -1.34 10.73
N ALA A 315 -11.01 -2.06 9.80
CA ALA A 315 -10.42 -3.21 9.10
C ALA A 315 -10.93 -3.31 7.64
N LEU A 316 -11.04 -2.18 6.96
CA LEU A 316 -11.58 -2.12 5.60
C LEU A 316 -10.62 -2.74 4.59
N PRO A 317 -11.11 -3.57 3.65
CA PRO A 317 -10.29 -4.13 2.59
C PRO A 317 -10.01 -3.11 1.48
N ARG A 318 -8.98 -3.37 0.67
CA ARG A 318 -8.63 -2.56 -0.49
C ARG A 318 -8.46 -3.41 -1.75
N ILE A 319 -8.67 -2.80 -2.90
CA ILE A 319 -8.27 -3.33 -4.21
C ILE A 319 -6.91 -2.72 -4.56
N SER A 320 -5.87 -3.55 -4.61
CA SER A 320 -4.54 -3.09 -5.01
C SER A 320 -4.49 -2.78 -6.50
N VAL A 321 -4.19 -1.53 -6.84
CA VAL A 321 -3.91 -1.06 -8.20
C VAL A 321 -2.39 -0.93 -8.31
N ASN A 322 -1.76 -1.85 -9.01
CA ASN A 322 -0.31 -1.98 -9.01
C ASN A 322 0.25 -2.35 -10.39
N GLY A 323 1.57 -2.19 -10.56
CA GLY A 323 2.26 -2.39 -11.81
C GLY A 323 2.18 -3.80 -12.42
N ARG A 324 1.82 -4.82 -11.64
CA ARG A 324 1.63 -6.18 -12.15
C ARG A 324 0.35 -6.36 -12.95
N TYR A 325 -0.65 -5.50 -12.72
CA TYR A 325 -2.03 -5.65 -13.22
C TYR A 325 -2.56 -4.38 -13.91
N GLN A 326 -1.72 -3.64 -14.62
CA GLN A 326 -2.14 -2.44 -15.37
C GLN A 326 -3.00 -2.83 -16.58
N SER A 327 -4.22 -3.30 -16.30
CA SER A 327 -5.22 -3.71 -17.29
C SER A 327 -6.61 -3.36 -16.77
N LEU A 328 -7.36 -2.57 -17.51
CA LEU A 328 -8.75 -2.22 -17.19
C LEU A 328 -9.62 -3.46 -17.00
N ALA A 329 -9.37 -4.51 -17.78
CA ALA A 329 -10.09 -5.77 -17.65
C ALA A 329 -9.83 -6.46 -16.29
N HIS A 330 -8.60 -6.41 -15.78
CA HIS A 330 -8.31 -6.94 -14.44
C HIS A 330 -8.98 -6.11 -13.36
N ILE A 331 -8.95 -4.77 -13.46
CA ILE A 331 -9.66 -3.87 -12.53
C ILE A 331 -11.15 -4.20 -12.50
N ARG A 332 -11.81 -4.29 -13.66
CA ARG A 332 -13.24 -4.66 -13.74
C ARG A 332 -13.52 -6.02 -13.11
N THR A 333 -12.64 -7.00 -13.31
CA THR A 333 -12.78 -8.33 -12.70
C THR A 333 -12.67 -8.25 -11.18
N MET A 334 -11.72 -7.49 -10.63
CA MET A 334 -11.59 -7.30 -9.18
C MET A 334 -12.81 -6.56 -8.60
N LEU A 335 -13.28 -5.51 -9.27
CA LEU A 335 -14.46 -4.72 -8.88
C LEU A 335 -15.78 -5.49 -9.02
N SER A 336 -15.82 -6.58 -9.77
CA SER A 336 -17.01 -7.45 -9.81
C SER A 336 -17.25 -8.21 -8.50
N GLY A 337 -16.29 -8.22 -7.59
CA GLY A 337 -16.34 -8.94 -6.32
C GLY A 337 -16.00 -10.43 -6.42
N VAL A 338 -15.90 -11.00 -7.62
CA VAL A 338 -15.65 -12.44 -7.83
C VAL A 338 -14.30 -12.88 -7.23
N THR A 339 -13.33 -11.99 -7.20
CA THR A 339 -12.00 -12.27 -6.64
C THR A 339 -11.95 -12.18 -5.12
N THR A 340 -12.94 -11.55 -4.48
CA THR A 340 -12.97 -11.38 -3.01
C THR A 340 -12.98 -12.73 -2.29
N PRO A 341 -13.94 -13.66 -2.53
CA PRO A 341 -13.93 -14.95 -1.86
C PRO A 341 -12.74 -15.82 -2.27
N LEU A 342 -12.27 -15.71 -3.51
CA LEU A 342 -11.10 -16.46 -3.98
C LEU A 342 -9.82 -16.10 -3.21
N ALA A 343 -9.66 -14.82 -2.88
CA ALA A 343 -8.50 -14.33 -2.12
C ALA A 343 -8.63 -14.55 -0.60
N ASN A 344 -9.85 -14.84 -0.09
CA ASN A 344 -10.13 -14.85 1.34
C ASN A 344 -10.82 -16.14 1.81
N ALA A 345 -10.44 -17.29 1.25
CA ALA A 345 -10.96 -18.61 1.64
C ALA A 345 -12.50 -18.68 1.70
N GLY A 346 -13.18 -18.11 0.71
CA GLY A 346 -14.63 -18.08 0.58
C GLY A 346 -15.33 -16.92 1.29
N LYS A 347 -14.62 -16.11 2.08
CA LYS A 347 -15.22 -14.98 2.80
C LYS A 347 -15.57 -13.84 1.84
N MET A 348 -16.81 -13.33 1.96
CA MET A 348 -17.31 -12.19 1.20
C MET A 348 -17.12 -10.86 1.95
N VAL A 349 -17.26 -10.86 3.27
CA VAL A 349 -16.96 -9.72 4.14
C VAL A 349 -15.53 -9.89 4.64
N VAL A 350 -14.64 -9.06 4.13
CA VAL A 350 -13.20 -9.14 4.42
C VAL A 350 -12.83 -8.17 5.54
N THR A 351 -12.38 -8.72 6.63
CA THR A 351 -11.97 -7.97 7.82
C THR A 351 -10.58 -8.48 8.28
N ILE A 352 -10.40 -8.88 9.54
CA ILE A 352 -9.20 -9.48 10.11
C ILE A 352 -9.40 -10.95 10.45
#